data_2ad8bb6891490e4f4ff600d8c2103ac4
#
_entry.id   2ad8bb6891490e4f4ff600d8c2103ac4
#
_cell.length_a   1.000
_cell.length_b   1.000
_cell.length_c   1.000
_cell.angle_alpha   90.00
_cell.angle_beta   90.00
_cell.angle_gamma   90.00
#
_symmetry.space_group_name_H-M   'P 1'
#
loop_
_entity.id
_entity.type
_entity.pdbx_description
1 polymer ?
#
loop_
_entity_poly.entity_id
_entity_poly.type
_entity_poly.pdbx_seq_one_letter_code
_entity_poly.pdbx_strand_id
1 'polypeptide(L)'
;TMTTRDADVTILAMERGAVDFVTKPTNIIEAKGDAFRKEILGILNAVLKTERISLTERRPAVAAVSAVQKRNASAETRFKNKIVALACSTGGPKALQSVIPYLPANLDAPMVLVQHMPAGFTNSMANRLDEISKINVKEAES
;
A
#
# COMPACT_ATOMS: atom_id res chain seq x y z
N THR A 1 3.31 13.24 -17.60
CA THR A 1 4.07 12.98 -16.35
C THR A 1 3.08 12.96 -15.20
N MET A 2 3.02 11.83 -14.52
CA MET A 2 2.20 11.68 -13.32
C MET A 2 2.82 12.52 -12.20
N THR A 3 2.01 13.30 -11.52
CA THR A 3 2.47 14.16 -10.42
C THR A 3 2.35 13.39 -9.08
N THR A 4 3.11 13.79 -8.07
CA THR A 4 2.97 13.27 -6.70
C THR A 4 1.52 13.35 -6.22
N ARG A 5 0.81 14.43 -6.56
CA ARG A 5 -0.60 14.63 -6.23
C ARG A 5 -1.50 13.53 -6.80
N ASP A 6 -1.23 13.05 -8.01
CA ASP A 6 -2.02 11.98 -8.63
C ASP A 6 -1.80 10.65 -7.89
N ALA A 7 -0.58 10.40 -7.42
CA ALA A 7 -0.25 9.23 -6.62
C ALA A 7 -0.97 9.27 -5.26
N ASP A 8 -0.95 10.39 -4.55
CA ASP A 8 -1.61 10.56 -3.25
C ASP A 8 -3.13 10.35 -3.36
N VAL A 9 -3.77 10.93 -4.39
CA VAL A 9 -5.21 10.74 -4.65
C VAL A 9 -5.53 9.27 -4.93
N THR A 10 -4.67 8.56 -5.66
CA THR A 10 -4.84 7.13 -5.95
C THR A 10 -4.73 6.28 -4.68
N ILE A 11 -3.73 6.55 -3.83
CA ILE A 11 -3.58 5.85 -2.54
C ILE A 11 -4.81 6.07 -1.66
N LEU A 12 -5.31 7.31 -1.61
CA LEU A 12 -6.53 7.63 -0.88
C LEU A 12 -7.78 6.93 -1.44
N ALA A 13 -7.88 6.79 -2.76
CA ALA A 13 -8.98 6.04 -3.39
C ALA A 13 -8.98 4.56 -2.97
N MET A 14 -7.80 3.93 -2.88
CA MET A 14 -7.68 2.56 -2.39
C MET A 14 -8.06 2.44 -0.92
N GLU A 15 -7.74 3.42 -0.10
CA GLU A 15 -8.19 3.49 1.31
C GLU A 15 -9.72 3.54 1.40
N ARG A 16 -10.36 4.26 0.48
CA ARG A 16 -11.82 4.40 0.41
C ARG A 16 -12.53 3.22 -0.25
N GLY A 17 -11.81 2.22 -0.71
CA GLY A 17 -12.40 0.97 -1.19
C GLY A 17 -12.06 0.58 -2.62
N ALA A 18 -11.31 1.38 -3.36
CA ALA A 18 -10.77 0.91 -4.64
C ALA A 18 -9.88 -0.32 -4.40
N VAL A 19 -9.96 -1.30 -5.27
CA VAL A 19 -9.21 -2.56 -5.12
C VAL A 19 -7.82 -2.42 -5.70
N ASP A 20 -7.72 -1.80 -6.88
CA ASP A 20 -6.48 -1.56 -7.60
C ASP A 20 -6.67 -0.42 -8.60
N PHE A 21 -5.62 -0.04 -9.30
CA PHE A 21 -5.65 1.00 -10.31
C PHE A 21 -4.76 0.63 -11.49
N VAL A 22 -5.03 1.25 -12.63
CA VAL A 22 -4.23 1.13 -13.84
C VAL A 22 -3.82 2.52 -14.30
N THR A 23 -2.57 2.69 -14.66
CA THR A 23 -2.11 3.96 -15.21
C THR A 23 -2.66 4.16 -16.61
N LYS A 24 -3.24 5.33 -16.86
CA LYS A 24 -3.77 5.68 -18.16
C LYS A 24 -2.65 5.72 -19.20
N PRO A 25 -2.78 5.02 -20.34
CA PRO A 25 -1.81 5.08 -21.42
C PRO A 25 -1.58 6.51 -21.93
N THR A 26 -0.35 6.79 -22.34
CA THR A 26 0.03 8.13 -22.80
C THR A 26 -0.47 8.43 -24.20
N ASN A 27 -0.75 7.40 -25.00
CA ASN A 27 -1.20 7.54 -26.37
C ASN A 27 -2.21 6.43 -26.76
N ILE A 28 -2.87 6.63 -27.92
CA ILE A 28 -3.90 5.72 -28.41
C ILE A 28 -3.32 4.35 -28.82
N ILE A 29 -2.07 4.29 -29.25
CA ILE A 29 -1.42 3.05 -29.67
C ILE A 29 -1.21 2.14 -28.44
N GLU A 30 -0.71 2.69 -27.35
CA GLU A 30 -0.56 1.98 -26.07
C GLU A 30 -1.93 1.55 -25.51
N ALA A 31 -2.95 2.43 -25.62
CA ALA A 31 -4.30 2.12 -25.15
C ALA A 31 -4.96 0.95 -25.90
N LYS A 32 -4.61 0.76 -27.17
CA LYS A 32 -5.07 -0.37 -27.98
C LYS A 32 -4.13 -1.59 -27.91
N GLY A 33 -2.99 -1.45 -27.24
CA GLY A 33 -1.96 -2.48 -27.12
C GLY A 33 -2.36 -3.65 -26.22
N ASP A 34 -1.86 -4.84 -26.55
CA ASP A 34 -2.11 -6.06 -25.78
C ASP A 34 -1.59 -5.99 -24.35
N ALA A 35 -0.56 -5.20 -24.10
CA ALA A 35 0.00 -5.02 -22.76
C ALA A 35 -1.01 -4.39 -21.82
N PHE A 36 -1.61 -3.25 -22.19
CA PHE A 36 -2.63 -2.55 -21.42
C PHE A 36 -3.88 -3.42 -21.20
N ARG A 37 -4.30 -4.12 -22.27
CA ARG A 37 -5.43 -5.06 -22.17
C ARG A 37 -5.15 -6.19 -21.18
N LYS A 38 -3.95 -6.79 -21.21
CA LYS A 38 -3.55 -7.86 -20.29
C LYS A 38 -3.50 -7.38 -18.86
N GLU A 39 -3.01 -6.16 -18.62
CA GLU A 39 -2.97 -5.56 -17.27
C GLU A 39 -4.38 -5.40 -16.69
N ILE A 40 -5.30 -4.79 -17.46
CA ILE A 40 -6.71 -4.64 -17.04
C ILE A 40 -7.35 -6.00 -16.76
N LEU A 41 -7.21 -6.95 -17.69
CA LEU A 41 -7.80 -8.29 -17.54
C LEU A 41 -7.20 -9.04 -16.35
N GLY A 42 -5.91 -8.84 -16.07
CA GLY A 42 -5.24 -9.42 -14.91
C GLY A 42 -5.87 -8.94 -13.60
N ILE A 43 -6.06 -7.63 -13.46
CA ILE A 43 -6.70 -7.03 -12.29
C ILE A 43 -8.16 -7.47 -12.16
N LEU A 44 -8.94 -7.42 -13.23
CA LEU A 44 -10.33 -7.85 -13.22
C LEU A 44 -10.46 -9.32 -12.82
N ASN A 45 -9.62 -10.21 -13.37
CA ASN A 45 -9.62 -11.62 -13.01
C ASN A 45 -9.24 -11.85 -11.54
N ALA A 46 -8.29 -11.08 -11.01
CA ALA A 46 -7.92 -11.16 -9.60
C ALA A 46 -9.11 -10.76 -8.70
N VAL A 47 -9.80 -9.67 -9.06
CA VAL A 47 -10.99 -9.20 -8.32
C VAL A 47 -12.13 -10.21 -8.38
N LEU A 48 -12.38 -10.79 -9.56
CA LEU A 48 -13.47 -11.77 -9.75
C LEU A 48 -13.23 -13.08 -8.99
N LYS A 49 -11.95 -13.46 -8.78
CA LYS A 49 -11.58 -14.65 -8.00
C LYS A 49 -11.66 -14.44 -6.50
N THR A 50 -11.69 -13.19 -6.06
CA THR A 50 -11.84 -12.89 -4.64
C THR A 50 -13.29 -13.19 -4.24
N GLU A 51 -13.50 -14.08 -3.29
CA GLU A 51 -14.82 -14.31 -2.71
C GLU A 51 -15.39 -12.96 -2.23
N ARG A 52 -16.66 -12.72 -2.49
CA ARG A 52 -17.37 -11.55 -2.01
C ARG A 52 -17.34 -11.57 -0.48
N ILE A 53 -16.35 -10.96 0.12
CA ILE A 53 -16.41 -10.63 1.53
C ILE A 53 -17.61 -9.69 1.66
N SER A 54 -18.65 -10.19 2.33
CA SER A 54 -19.88 -9.43 2.54
C SER A 54 -19.53 -8.06 3.13
N LEU A 55 -19.94 -7.00 2.45
CA LEU A 55 -19.76 -5.61 2.91
C LEU A 55 -20.53 -5.30 4.22
N THR A 56 -21.17 -6.31 4.81
CA THR A 56 -21.90 -6.20 6.07
C THR A 56 -21.03 -6.22 7.32
N GLU A 57 -19.79 -6.64 7.25
CA GLU A 57 -18.87 -6.37 8.35
C GLU A 57 -18.43 -4.90 8.27
N ARG A 58 -19.12 -4.06 9.01
CA ARG A 58 -18.65 -2.72 9.36
C ARG A 58 -17.23 -2.88 9.88
N ARG A 59 -16.24 -2.52 9.03
CA ARG A 59 -14.91 -2.21 9.56
C ARG A 59 -15.14 -1.26 10.71
N PRO A 60 -14.60 -1.52 11.90
CA PRO A 60 -14.58 -0.47 12.89
C PRO A 60 -13.96 0.73 12.19
N ALA A 61 -14.73 1.82 12.10
CA ALA A 61 -14.21 3.09 11.63
C ALA A 61 -12.87 3.24 12.35
N VAL A 62 -11.79 3.42 11.60
CA VAL A 62 -10.51 3.77 12.21
C VAL A 62 -10.84 5.04 12.96
N ALA A 63 -11.11 4.89 14.26
CA ALA A 63 -11.34 6.02 15.14
C ALA A 63 -10.13 6.91 14.89
N ALA A 64 -10.38 8.16 14.54
CA ALA A 64 -9.37 9.14 14.24
C ALA A 64 -8.24 8.90 15.21
N VAL A 65 -7.10 8.41 14.69
CA VAL A 65 -5.99 7.97 15.54
C VAL A 65 -5.47 9.26 16.15
N SER A 66 -5.93 9.54 17.37
CA SER A 66 -5.43 10.64 18.17
C SER A 66 -3.91 10.50 18.18
N ALA A 67 -3.20 11.50 17.67
CA ALA A 67 -1.77 11.65 17.55
C ALA A 67 -0.99 10.34 17.78
N VAL A 68 -0.70 9.61 16.71
CA VAL A 68 0.12 8.40 16.78
C VAL A 68 1.46 8.80 17.41
N GLN A 69 1.69 8.43 18.67
CA GLN A 69 2.99 8.63 19.31
C GLN A 69 3.98 7.67 18.64
N LYS A 70 4.77 8.23 17.70
CA LYS A 70 5.89 7.50 17.09
C LYS A 70 7.00 7.29 18.12
N ARG A 71 7.63 6.15 18.04
CA ARG A 71 8.78 5.83 18.86
C ARG A 71 9.95 6.74 18.47
N ASN A 72 10.53 7.47 19.41
CA ASN A 72 11.80 8.16 19.16
C ASN A 72 12.88 7.12 18.83
N ALA A 73 13.60 7.32 17.74
CA ALA A 73 14.57 6.38 17.17
C ALA A 73 15.84 6.11 18.03
N SER A 74 15.86 6.52 19.29
CA SER A 74 17.04 6.46 20.19
C SER A 74 17.13 5.21 21.06
N ALA A 75 16.20 4.26 20.96
CA ALA A 75 16.37 2.98 21.64
C ALA A 75 17.18 2.05 20.73
N GLU A 76 18.38 1.64 21.13
CA GLU A 76 19.13 0.56 20.52
C GLU A 76 18.21 -0.64 20.31
N THR A 77 17.76 -0.79 19.07
CA THR A 77 16.83 -1.86 18.71
C THR A 77 17.66 -3.13 18.66
N ARG A 78 17.59 -3.95 19.69
CA ARG A 78 18.11 -5.31 19.68
C ARG A 78 17.28 -6.14 18.72
N PHE A 79 17.52 -5.98 17.43
CA PHE A 79 16.96 -6.85 16.41
C PHE A 79 17.57 -8.23 16.59
N LYS A 80 16.82 -9.14 17.15
CA LYS A 80 17.19 -10.56 17.24
C LYS A 80 17.23 -11.08 15.80
N ASN A 81 18.36 -11.09 15.13
CA ASN A 81 18.67 -11.76 13.84
C ASN A 81 17.46 -12.19 12.97
N LYS A 82 16.40 -11.39 12.94
CA LYS A 82 15.15 -11.64 12.23
C LYS A 82 14.82 -10.46 11.35
N ILE A 83 14.36 -10.76 10.16
CA ILE A 83 13.80 -9.77 9.23
C ILE A 83 12.47 -10.31 8.70
N VAL A 84 11.49 -9.45 8.56
CA VAL A 84 10.22 -9.78 7.91
C VAL A 84 10.27 -9.27 6.48
N ALA A 85 10.10 -10.17 5.52
CA ALA A 85 9.97 -9.82 4.11
C ALA A 85 8.51 -9.99 3.69
N LEU A 86 7.92 -8.95 3.12
CA LEU A 86 6.54 -8.93 2.65
C LEU A 86 6.51 -8.49 1.18
N ALA A 87 5.92 -9.32 0.33
CA ALA A 87 5.75 -9.01 -1.09
C ALA A 87 4.26 -8.95 -1.44
N CYS A 88 3.86 -7.90 -2.13
CA CYS A 88 2.48 -7.64 -2.50
C CYS A 88 2.37 -7.18 -3.97
N SER A 89 1.20 -7.43 -4.57
CA SER A 89 0.84 -7.00 -5.92
C SER A 89 -0.60 -6.48 -5.93
N THR A 90 -1.46 -6.96 -6.83
CA THR A 90 -2.89 -6.60 -6.92
C THR A 90 -3.58 -6.71 -5.57
N GLY A 91 -4.27 -5.65 -5.16
CA GLY A 91 -4.89 -5.54 -3.84
C GLY A 91 -3.91 -5.31 -2.67
N GLY A 92 -2.60 -5.33 -2.93
CA GLY A 92 -1.55 -5.09 -1.94
C GLY A 92 -1.71 -3.78 -1.18
N PRO A 93 -1.87 -2.65 -1.84
CA PRO A 93 -2.01 -1.36 -1.17
C PRO A 93 -3.15 -1.33 -0.15
N LYS A 94 -4.30 -1.90 -0.50
CA LYS A 94 -5.44 -2.02 0.42
C LYS A 94 -5.14 -2.95 1.60
N ALA A 95 -4.49 -4.08 1.34
CA ALA A 95 -4.11 -5.02 2.38
C ALA A 95 -3.09 -4.40 3.34
N LEU A 96 -2.09 -3.68 2.82
CA LEU A 96 -1.09 -2.99 3.62
C LEU A 96 -1.70 -1.94 4.54
N GLN A 97 -2.60 -1.10 4.03
CA GLN A 97 -3.35 -0.12 4.82
C GLN A 97 -4.25 -0.78 5.88
N SER A 98 -4.59 -2.04 5.71
CA SER A 98 -5.38 -2.81 6.67
C SER A 98 -4.55 -3.55 7.71
N VAL A 99 -3.26 -3.73 7.51
CA VAL A 99 -2.36 -4.52 8.37
C VAL A 99 -1.33 -3.65 9.07
N ILE A 100 -0.59 -2.85 8.33
CA ILE A 100 0.57 -2.11 8.85
C ILE A 100 0.22 -1.15 10.02
N PRO A 101 -0.91 -0.42 10.00
CA PRO A 101 -1.29 0.47 11.12
C PRO A 101 -1.52 -0.25 12.45
N TYR A 102 -1.79 -1.55 12.41
CA TYR A 102 -2.04 -2.36 13.61
C TYR A 102 -0.78 -2.99 14.18
N LEU A 103 0.35 -2.88 13.49
CA LEU A 103 1.62 -3.37 14.00
C LEU A 103 2.03 -2.58 15.27
N PRO A 104 2.58 -3.27 16.28
CA PRO A 104 2.99 -2.62 17.51
C PRO A 104 4.22 -1.73 17.27
N ALA A 105 4.31 -0.60 17.98
CA ALA A 105 5.46 0.30 17.90
C ALA A 105 6.80 -0.35 18.29
N ASN A 106 6.76 -1.43 19.05
CA ASN A 106 7.92 -2.20 19.52
C ASN A 106 8.13 -3.48 18.71
N LEU A 107 7.88 -3.44 17.40
CA LEU A 107 8.12 -4.58 16.53
C LEU A 107 9.57 -5.08 16.68
N ASP A 108 9.74 -6.37 17.00
CA ASP A 108 11.04 -6.97 17.34
C ASP A 108 11.90 -7.31 16.12
N ALA A 109 11.47 -6.96 14.91
CA ALA A 109 12.18 -7.21 13.67
C ALA A 109 11.97 -6.07 12.67
N PRO A 110 13.00 -5.69 11.88
CA PRO A 110 12.80 -4.81 10.74
C PRO A 110 11.96 -5.51 9.68
N MET A 111 11.24 -4.72 8.90
CA MET A 111 10.43 -5.21 7.80
C MET A 111 10.89 -4.60 6.49
N VAL A 112 11.05 -5.45 5.47
CA VAL A 112 11.23 -5.04 4.07
C VAL A 112 9.96 -5.39 3.32
N LEU A 113 9.43 -4.40 2.59
CA LEU A 113 8.19 -4.52 1.85
C LEU A 113 8.44 -4.24 0.37
N VAL A 114 8.01 -5.16 -0.48
CA VAL A 114 8.02 -5.01 -1.94
C VAL A 114 6.59 -4.96 -2.43
N GLN A 115 6.20 -3.84 -3.05
CA GLN A 115 4.91 -3.66 -3.69
C GLN A 115 5.11 -3.44 -5.18
N HIS A 116 4.51 -4.30 -6.00
CA HIS A 116 4.49 -4.10 -7.45
C HIS A 116 3.51 -2.97 -7.79
N MET A 117 4.06 -1.81 -8.17
CA MET A 117 3.30 -0.64 -8.58
C MET A 117 4.17 0.30 -9.42
N PRO A 118 3.59 1.23 -10.19
CA PRO A 118 4.34 2.16 -11.02
C PRO A 118 5.27 3.06 -10.21
N ALA A 119 6.36 3.49 -10.82
CA ALA A 119 7.31 4.42 -10.22
C ALA A 119 6.60 5.70 -9.74
N GLY A 120 7.00 6.21 -8.58
CA GLY A 120 6.43 7.41 -7.95
C GLY A 120 5.22 7.14 -7.05
N PHE A 121 4.61 5.96 -7.10
CA PHE A 121 3.54 5.60 -6.16
C PHE A 121 4.07 5.00 -4.87
N THR A 122 5.23 4.36 -4.91
CA THR A 122 5.86 3.73 -3.74
C THR A 122 6.15 4.73 -2.64
N ASN A 123 6.62 5.92 -3.01
CA ASN A 123 6.86 7.01 -2.06
C ASN A 123 5.56 7.48 -1.38
N SER A 124 4.51 7.77 -2.18
CA SER A 124 3.21 8.18 -1.63
C SER A 124 2.61 7.10 -0.74
N MET A 125 2.78 5.83 -1.11
CA MET A 125 2.33 4.70 -0.29
C MET A 125 3.11 4.62 1.02
N ALA A 126 4.42 4.75 0.99
CA ALA A 126 5.27 4.74 2.18
C ALA A 126 4.91 5.88 3.13
N ASN A 127 4.77 7.11 2.61
CA ASN A 127 4.36 8.28 3.38
C ASN A 127 2.99 8.06 4.03
N ARG A 128 2.04 7.54 3.28
CA ARG A 128 0.70 7.26 3.83
C ARG A 128 0.73 6.21 4.92
N LEU A 129 1.48 5.13 4.73
CA LEU A 129 1.63 4.10 5.78
C LEU A 129 2.33 4.66 7.01
N ASP A 130 3.32 5.54 6.84
CA ASP A 130 4.01 6.21 7.95
C ASP A 130 3.05 7.09 8.76
N GLU A 131 2.18 7.85 8.09
CA GLU A 131 1.19 8.71 8.74
C GLU A 131 0.19 7.94 9.62
N ILE A 132 -0.26 6.76 9.16
CA ILE A 132 -1.32 6.01 9.82
C ILE A 132 -0.82 4.90 10.74
N SER A 133 0.51 4.72 10.85
CA SER A 133 1.13 3.60 11.58
C SER A 133 1.92 4.07 12.80
N LYS A 134 2.07 3.15 13.77
CA LYS A 134 2.90 3.36 14.97
C LYS A 134 4.38 3.10 14.72
N ILE A 135 4.71 2.39 13.65
CA ILE A 135 6.08 2.13 13.19
C ILE A 135 6.49 3.19 12.17
N ASN A 136 7.79 3.40 12.00
CA ASN A 136 8.30 4.28 10.94
C ASN A 136 8.32 3.50 9.62
N VAL A 137 7.79 4.13 8.58
CA VAL A 137 7.76 3.57 7.22
C VAL A 137 8.38 4.58 6.27
N LYS A 138 9.29 4.12 5.41
CA LYS A 138 9.87 4.96 4.36
C LYS A 138 10.15 4.14 3.11
N GLU A 139 10.16 4.79 1.95
CA GLU A 139 10.67 4.20 0.72
C GLU A 139 12.18 3.91 0.87
N ALA A 140 12.65 2.81 0.28
CA ALA A 140 14.07 2.53 0.22
C ALA A 140 14.75 3.46 -0.80
N GLU A 141 15.86 4.06 -0.41
CA GLU A 141 16.70 4.92 -1.24
C GLU A 141 17.98 4.18 -1.61
N SER A 142 18.50 4.45 -2.82
CA SER A 142 19.78 3.90 -3.30
C SER A 142 20.96 4.69 -2.79
#